data_2871409404ebc510d6b713ec75ca71db
#
_entry.id   2871409404ebc510d6b713ec75ca71db
#
_cell.length_a   1.000
_cell.length_b   1.000
_cell.length_c   1.000
_cell.angle_alpha   90.00
_cell.angle_beta   90.00
_cell.angle_gamma   90.00
#
_symmetry.space_group_name_H-M   'P 1'
#
loop_
_entity.id
_entity.type
_entity.pdbx_description
1 polymer ?
#
loop_
_entity_poly.entity_id
_entity_poly.type
_entity_poly.pdbx_seq_one_letter_code
_entity_poly.pdbx_strand_id
1 'polypeptide(L)'
;MAIGANDIIRIGIIGVNGRGKGIASGLAKMPECEITYLCDVDSRALEICQGLVCSITGRTPKGEKDLRRLMEAPDVDAVVIAAPDHWHVPAAIMAMKAGKHVYLEKPMSHSPAENEILLKAEAKYGVVVQGGNQRRSWPNVVAGMEEVLSGAIGEVHFAKGWYTNKRESIGIGKPAPVPEWLDWELWQGPAPREEYRDNIVHYNWHWFKNWGGGEFLNNGMHFVDLLRWGLGVDYPTKVDSIGDRYRYEDDYQFPDTQLVSYQFGDKASCWMEARTCDFCPVEGLHSGVGFYGDKANLFISGGNVYKIRNFKGKIIKEVKSNLKFDQGNLMNPSEALDAYHYRNWFDAIKKGTELNSPLKEACISTQLSQYGLIAQQVGHSLEIDPLTGKILHADRAVKRLWTRKYEKGWEPEI
;
A
#
# COMPACT_ATOMS: atom_id res chain seq x y z
N MET A 1 11.85 -0.27 -25.86
CA MET A 1 12.00 0.98 -26.65
C MET A 1 11.77 2.14 -25.69
N ALA A 2 12.48 3.26 -25.82
CA ALA A 2 12.22 4.45 -25.02
C ALA A 2 10.85 5.06 -25.42
N ILE A 3 10.02 5.40 -24.46
CA ILE A 3 8.72 6.05 -24.67
C ILE A 3 8.98 7.55 -24.84
N GLY A 4 8.56 8.13 -25.96
CA GLY A 4 8.70 9.56 -26.24
C GLY A 4 7.74 10.39 -25.39
N ALA A 5 8.06 11.69 -25.21
CA ALA A 5 7.28 12.59 -24.35
C ALA A 5 5.80 12.72 -24.76
N ASN A 6 5.49 12.55 -26.05
CA ASN A 6 4.12 12.63 -26.59
C ASN A 6 3.45 11.27 -26.81
N ASP A 7 4.13 10.17 -26.52
CA ASP A 7 3.59 8.84 -26.72
C ASP A 7 2.52 8.52 -25.67
N ILE A 8 1.51 7.74 -26.07
CA ILE A 8 0.53 7.19 -25.16
C ILE A 8 1.15 5.96 -24.47
N ILE A 9 1.09 5.90 -23.13
CA ILE A 9 1.58 4.74 -22.37
C ILE A 9 0.52 3.65 -22.42
N ARG A 10 0.88 2.47 -22.94
CA ARG A 10 0.00 1.30 -22.99
C ARG A 10 0.12 0.50 -21.70
N ILE A 11 -1.00 0.35 -21.00
CA ILE A 11 -1.03 -0.18 -19.63
C ILE A 11 -1.76 -1.51 -19.57
N GLY A 12 -1.13 -2.47 -18.88
CA GLY A 12 -1.78 -3.69 -18.38
C GLY A 12 -2.10 -3.55 -16.88
N ILE A 13 -3.26 -4.01 -16.44
CA ILE A 13 -3.65 -3.96 -15.01
C ILE A 13 -3.88 -5.39 -14.52
N ILE A 14 -3.23 -5.75 -13.41
CA ILE A 14 -3.31 -7.06 -12.75
C ILE A 14 -4.06 -6.92 -11.44
N GLY A 15 -5.12 -7.74 -11.25
CA GLY A 15 -6.03 -7.68 -10.11
C GLY A 15 -7.05 -6.56 -10.27
N VAL A 16 -8.21 -6.85 -10.87
CA VAL A 16 -9.18 -5.81 -11.29
C VAL A 16 -10.53 -5.87 -10.56
N ASN A 17 -10.61 -6.59 -9.46
CA ASN A 17 -11.86 -6.66 -8.69
C ASN A 17 -12.13 -5.39 -7.85
N GLY A 18 -11.30 -5.09 -6.85
CA GLY A 18 -11.50 -3.97 -5.92
C GLY A 18 -10.71 -2.73 -6.32
N ARG A 19 -9.51 -2.57 -5.73
CA ARG A 19 -8.63 -1.42 -5.96
C ARG A 19 -8.24 -1.27 -7.43
N GLY A 20 -7.89 -2.36 -8.10
CA GLY A 20 -7.50 -2.30 -9.52
C GLY A 20 -8.62 -1.83 -10.43
N LYS A 21 -9.89 -2.14 -10.13
CA LYS A 21 -11.04 -1.57 -10.85
C LYS A 21 -11.13 -0.05 -10.67
N GLY A 22 -10.90 0.45 -9.43
CA GLY A 22 -10.84 1.90 -9.19
C GLY A 22 -9.69 2.57 -9.94
N ILE A 23 -8.52 1.93 -9.98
CA ILE A 23 -7.37 2.41 -10.77
C ILE A 23 -7.70 2.41 -12.26
N ALA A 24 -8.31 1.34 -12.78
CA ALA A 24 -8.74 1.25 -14.18
C ALA A 24 -9.73 2.37 -14.54
N SER A 25 -10.71 2.67 -13.67
CA SER A 25 -11.63 3.80 -13.84
C SER A 25 -10.90 5.15 -13.91
N GLY A 26 -9.94 5.38 -13.03
CA GLY A 26 -9.14 6.62 -13.01
C GLY A 26 -8.28 6.76 -14.26
N LEU A 27 -7.52 5.72 -14.62
CA LEU A 27 -6.63 5.72 -15.78
C LEU A 27 -7.40 5.81 -17.11
N ALA A 28 -8.56 5.17 -17.24
CA ALA A 28 -9.40 5.25 -18.44
C ALA A 28 -9.86 6.66 -18.78
N LYS A 29 -9.86 7.60 -17.81
CA LYS A 29 -10.21 9.02 -17.99
C LYS A 29 -9.00 9.88 -18.35
N MET A 30 -7.79 9.34 -18.39
CA MET A 30 -6.55 10.07 -18.62
C MET A 30 -6.11 9.93 -20.08
N PRO A 31 -5.91 11.04 -20.80
CA PRO A 31 -5.52 10.99 -22.21
C PRO A 31 -4.05 10.55 -22.43
N GLU A 32 -3.25 10.54 -21.36
CA GLU A 32 -1.83 10.20 -21.41
C GLU A 32 -1.55 8.70 -21.50
N CYS A 33 -2.57 7.85 -21.32
CA CYS A 33 -2.43 6.40 -21.35
C CYS A 33 -3.61 5.68 -22.02
N GLU A 34 -3.38 4.43 -22.38
CA GLU A 34 -4.40 3.50 -22.89
C GLU A 34 -4.32 2.19 -22.12
N ILE A 35 -5.45 1.70 -21.60
CA ILE A 35 -5.52 0.38 -20.97
C ILE A 35 -5.71 -0.65 -22.09
N THR A 36 -4.66 -1.42 -22.37
CA THR A 36 -4.65 -2.43 -23.43
C THR A 36 -4.99 -3.82 -22.93
N TYR A 37 -4.64 -4.13 -21.66
CA TYR A 37 -4.90 -5.44 -21.03
C TYR A 37 -5.45 -5.29 -19.62
N LEU A 38 -6.34 -6.19 -19.25
CA LEU A 38 -6.79 -6.45 -17.89
C LEU A 38 -6.54 -7.92 -17.56
N CYS A 39 -6.01 -8.19 -16.37
CA CYS A 39 -5.70 -9.54 -15.92
C CYS A 39 -6.33 -9.81 -14.55
N ASP A 40 -7.16 -10.84 -14.47
CA ASP A 40 -7.71 -11.34 -13.20
C ASP A 40 -8.05 -12.83 -13.33
N VAL A 41 -7.90 -13.55 -12.26
CA VAL A 41 -8.26 -14.97 -12.15
C VAL A 41 -9.74 -15.20 -11.83
N ASP A 42 -10.50 -14.12 -11.51
CA ASP A 42 -11.96 -14.10 -11.44
C ASP A 42 -12.53 -13.57 -12.76
N SER A 43 -13.15 -14.45 -13.54
CA SER A 43 -13.73 -14.11 -14.84
C SER A 43 -14.80 -13.02 -14.77
N ARG A 44 -15.54 -12.93 -13.66
CA ARG A 44 -16.58 -11.91 -13.43
C ARG A 44 -15.97 -10.54 -13.18
N ALA A 45 -14.90 -10.48 -12.36
CA ALA A 45 -14.17 -9.24 -12.10
C ALA A 45 -13.56 -8.70 -13.40
N LEU A 46 -13.01 -9.60 -14.22
CA LEU A 46 -12.45 -9.26 -15.51
C LEU A 46 -13.50 -8.66 -16.45
N GLU A 47 -14.64 -9.34 -16.61
CA GLU A 47 -15.76 -8.88 -17.48
C GLU A 47 -16.32 -7.53 -17.01
N ILE A 48 -16.57 -7.36 -15.70
CA ILE A 48 -17.06 -6.11 -15.12
C ILE A 48 -16.07 -4.96 -15.40
N CYS A 49 -14.77 -5.20 -15.22
CA CYS A 49 -13.77 -4.17 -15.45
C CYS A 49 -13.58 -3.84 -16.93
N GLN A 50 -13.64 -4.84 -17.83
CA GLN A 50 -13.65 -4.61 -19.28
C GLN A 50 -14.85 -3.74 -19.70
N GLY A 51 -16.05 -4.05 -19.21
CA GLY A 51 -17.25 -3.26 -19.45
C GLY A 51 -17.12 -1.82 -18.94
N LEU A 52 -16.55 -1.63 -17.75
CA LEU A 52 -16.29 -0.31 -17.19
C LEU A 52 -15.34 0.51 -18.07
N VAL A 53 -14.17 -0.03 -18.44
CA VAL A 53 -13.21 0.66 -19.31
C VAL A 53 -13.82 0.95 -20.67
N CYS A 54 -14.53 -0.01 -21.27
CA CYS A 54 -15.23 0.19 -22.55
C CYS A 54 -16.27 1.31 -22.48
N SER A 55 -17.02 1.42 -21.39
CA SER A 55 -18.03 2.48 -21.21
C SER A 55 -17.41 3.90 -21.13
N ILE A 56 -16.16 4.01 -20.66
CA ILE A 56 -15.44 5.29 -20.56
C ILE A 56 -14.71 5.65 -21.85
N THR A 57 -14.05 4.66 -22.49
CA THR A 57 -13.11 4.89 -23.57
C THR A 57 -13.66 4.54 -24.96
N GLY A 58 -14.77 3.81 -25.03
CA GLY A 58 -15.28 3.20 -26.26
C GLY A 58 -14.48 1.99 -26.76
N ARG A 59 -13.45 1.55 -26.02
CA ARG A 59 -12.57 0.43 -26.38
C ARG A 59 -12.58 -0.64 -25.30
N THR A 60 -12.66 -1.90 -25.67
CA THR A 60 -12.58 -3.03 -24.73
C THR A 60 -11.14 -3.53 -24.64
N PRO A 61 -10.48 -3.44 -23.45
CA PRO A 61 -9.16 -4.03 -23.25
C PRO A 61 -9.19 -5.55 -23.46
N LYS A 62 -8.04 -6.13 -23.84
CA LYS A 62 -7.89 -7.58 -23.87
C LYS A 62 -7.96 -8.14 -22.45
N GLY A 63 -8.64 -9.26 -22.27
CA GLY A 63 -8.74 -9.97 -21.00
C GLY A 63 -7.75 -11.13 -20.94
N GLU A 64 -6.99 -11.23 -19.85
CA GLU A 64 -6.09 -12.35 -19.57
C GLU A 64 -6.36 -12.91 -18.18
N LYS A 65 -6.26 -14.24 -18.06
CA LYS A 65 -6.35 -14.89 -16.75
C LYS A 65 -4.99 -15.04 -16.08
N ASP A 66 -3.98 -15.34 -16.86
CA ASP A 66 -2.61 -15.59 -16.42
C ASP A 66 -1.72 -14.37 -16.68
N LEU A 67 -1.26 -13.73 -15.62
CA LEU A 67 -0.42 -12.52 -15.70
C LEU A 67 0.89 -12.74 -16.49
N ARG A 68 1.39 -13.99 -16.58
CA ARG A 68 2.61 -14.32 -17.34
C ARG A 68 2.41 -14.00 -18.84
N ARG A 69 1.22 -14.23 -19.38
CA ARG A 69 0.88 -13.89 -20.79
C ARG A 69 0.81 -12.37 -20.99
N LEU A 70 0.32 -11.63 -19.99
CA LEU A 70 0.36 -10.17 -20.04
C LEU A 70 1.81 -9.65 -20.08
N MET A 71 2.74 -10.29 -19.33
CA MET A 71 4.16 -9.90 -19.36
C MET A 71 4.80 -10.11 -20.74
N GLU A 72 4.33 -11.09 -21.51
CA GLU A 72 4.82 -11.37 -22.87
C GLU A 72 4.23 -10.41 -23.94
N ALA A 73 3.19 -9.63 -23.60
CA ALA A 73 2.52 -8.78 -24.55
C ALA A 73 3.40 -7.62 -25.03
N PRO A 74 3.67 -7.48 -26.36
CA PRO A 74 4.55 -6.44 -26.88
C PRO A 74 3.87 -5.06 -26.91
N ASP A 75 2.56 -5.01 -26.79
CA ASP A 75 1.72 -3.81 -26.77
C ASP A 75 1.35 -3.38 -25.35
N VAL A 76 2.21 -3.71 -24.36
CA VAL A 76 2.15 -3.22 -22.98
C VAL A 76 3.49 -2.60 -22.61
N ASP A 77 3.49 -1.32 -22.25
CA ASP A 77 4.69 -0.57 -21.85
C ASP A 77 4.86 -0.56 -20.34
N ALA A 78 3.75 -0.56 -19.61
CA ALA A 78 3.74 -0.45 -18.16
C ALA A 78 2.63 -1.33 -17.55
N VAL A 79 2.87 -1.77 -16.30
CA VAL A 79 1.94 -2.65 -15.59
C VAL A 79 1.56 -2.05 -14.25
N VAL A 80 0.26 -2.05 -13.96
CA VAL A 80 -0.28 -1.76 -12.62
C VAL A 80 -0.53 -3.09 -11.92
N ILE A 81 0.01 -3.26 -10.72
CA ILE A 81 -0.18 -4.46 -9.90
C ILE A 81 -1.02 -4.09 -8.69
N ALA A 82 -2.25 -4.59 -8.65
CA ALA A 82 -3.23 -4.40 -7.58
C ALA A 82 -3.86 -5.76 -7.15
N ALA A 83 -3.11 -6.83 -7.35
CA ALA A 83 -3.40 -8.17 -6.87
C ALA A 83 -3.25 -8.25 -5.33
N PRO A 84 -3.61 -9.37 -4.68
CA PRO A 84 -3.33 -9.58 -3.26
C PRO A 84 -1.83 -9.50 -2.91
N ASP A 85 -1.50 -9.14 -1.65
CA ASP A 85 -0.15 -8.79 -1.20
C ASP A 85 0.90 -9.85 -1.55
N HIS A 86 0.53 -11.13 -1.47
CA HIS A 86 1.44 -12.25 -1.76
C HIS A 86 1.90 -12.30 -3.23
N TRP A 87 1.19 -11.64 -4.13
CA TRP A 87 1.55 -11.54 -5.54
C TRP A 87 2.44 -10.35 -5.87
N HIS A 88 2.53 -9.33 -5.01
CA HIS A 88 3.15 -8.06 -5.34
C HIS A 88 4.58 -8.21 -5.84
N VAL A 89 5.45 -8.84 -5.06
CA VAL A 89 6.87 -8.96 -5.43
C VAL A 89 7.09 -9.90 -6.61
N PRO A 90 6.54 -11.13 -6.64
CA PRO A 90 6.69 -11.99 -7.81
C PRO A 90 6.20 -11.35 -9.12
N ALA A 91 5.02 -10.72 -9.11
CA ALA A 91 4.48 -10.05 -10.28
C ALA A 91 5.32 -8.84 -10.72
N ALA A 92 5.81 -8.03 -9.76
CA ALA A 92 6.65 -6.88 -10.05
C ALA A 92 7.99 -7.30 -10.68
N ILE A 93 8.62 -8.36 -10.17
CA ILE A 93 9.86 -8.89 -10.74
C ILE A 93 9.63 -9.42 -12.16
N MET A 94 8.55 -10.16 -12.41
CA MET A 94 8.20 -10.62 -13.75
C MET A 94 8.01 -9.44 -14.71
N ALA A 95 7.33 -8.37 -14.29
CA ALA A 95 7.14 -7.15 -15.09
C ALA A 95 8.48 -6.46 -15.39
N MET A 96 9.32 -6.24 -14.37
CA MET A 96 10.65 -5.64 -14.53
C MET A 96 11.56 -6.48 -15.45
N LYS A 97 11.56 -7.82 -15.31
CA LYS A 97 12.28 -8.74 -16.17
C LYS A 97 11.83 -8.67 -17.64
N ALA A 98 10.54 -8.41 -17.86
CA ALA A 98 9.95 -8.18 -19.18
C ALA A 98 10.18 -6.74 -19.71
N GLY A 99 10.95 -5.90 -19.01
CA GLY A 99 11.26 -4.53 -19.39
C GLY A 99 10.09 -3.55 -19.26
N LYS A 100 9.06 -3.91 -18.51
CA LYS A 100 7.88 -3.06 -18.31
C LYS A 100 8.03 -2.18 -17.08
N HIS A 101 7.61 -0.91 -17.18
CA HIS A 101 7.50 -0.02 -16.04
C HIS A 101 6.40 -0.50 -15.09
N VAL A 102 6.52 -0.21 -13.78
CA VAL A 102 5.63 -0.78 -12.78
C VAL A 102 5.00 0.32 -11.91
N TYR A 103 3.70 0.25 -11.72
CA TYR A 103 2.99 0.84 -10.60
C TYR A 103 2.60 -0.28 -9.65
N LEU A 104 3.18 -0.32 -8.46
CA LEU A 104 2.96 -1.38 -7.49
C LEU A 104 2.10 -0.87 -6.34
N GLU A 105 0.90 -1.40 -6.19
CA GLU A 105 0.06 -1.05 -5.03
C GLU A 105 0.72 -1.42 -3.71
N LYS A 106 0.33 -0.71 -2.69
CA LYS A 106 0.78 -0.96 -1.31
C LYS A 106 0.12 -2.23 -0.74
N PRO A 107 0.79 -2.97 0.16
CA PRO A 107 2.18 -2.84 0.60
C PRO A 107 3.15 -3.31 -0.51
N MET A 108 4.38 -2.82 -0.52
CA MET A 108 5.34 -3.20 -1.57
C MET A 108 5.64 -4.70 -1.55
N SER A 109 5.58 -5.32 -0.38
CA SER A 109 5.94 -6.72 -0.18
C SER A 109 5.10 -7.36 0.93
N HIS A 110 5.00 -8.67 0.91
CA HIS A 110 4.35 -9.45 1.96
C HIS A 110 5.27 -9.76 3.15
N SER A 111 6.60 -9.75 2.95
CA SER A 111 7.62 -9.96 4.00
C SER A 111 8.80 -9.00 3.85
N PRO A 112 9.55 -8.70 4.94
CA PRO A 112 10.70 -7.78 4.86
C PRO A 112 11.79 -8.21 3.88
N ALA A 113 12.09 -9.50 3.77
CA ALA A 113 13.09 -10.00 2.82
C ALA A 113 12.73 -9.72 1.37
N GLU A 114 11.45 -9.67 1.04
CA GLU A 114 10.99 -9.35 -0.31
C GLU A 114 11.29 -7.91 -0.71
N ASN A 115 11.32 -6.94 0.23
CA ASN A 115 11.74 -5.56 -0.06
C ASN A 115 13.17 -5.53 -0.62
N GLU A 116 14.08 -6.33 -0.04
CA GLU A 116 15.46 -6.39 -0.50
C GLU A 116 15.57 -6.97 -1.92
N ILE A 117 14.78 -8.02 -2.21
CA ILE A 117 14.74 -8.66 -3.53
C ILE A 117 14.19 -7.66 -4.55
N LEU A 118 13.11 -6.95 -4.21
CA LEU A 118 12.46 -6.00 -5.08
C LEU A 118 13.38 -4.84 -5.47
N LEU A 119 14.13 -4.27 -4.51
CA LEU A 119 15.12 -3.22 -4.75
C LEU A 119 16.29 -3.69 -5.62
N LYS A 120 16.74 -4.93 -5.44
CA LYS A 120 17.78 -5.53 -6.31
C LYS A 120 17.25 -5.70 -7.74
N ALA A 121 16.00 -6.09 -7.92
CA ALA A 121 15.38 -6.25 -9.23
C ALA A 121 15.25 -4.89 -9.95
N GLU A 122 14.80 -3.84 -9.25
CA GLU A 122 14.74 -2.48 -9.81
C GLU A 122 16.11 -2.02 -10.31
N ALA A 123 17.15 -2.17 -9.47
CA ALA A 123 18.53 -1.81 -9.83
C ALA A 123 19.06 -2.62 -11.03
N LYS A 124 18.69 -3.91 -11.15
CA LYS A 124 19.11 -4.77 -12.24
C LYS A 124 18.46 -4.44 -13.57
N TYR A 125 17.14 -4.22 -13.56
CA TYR A 125 16.36 -4.09 -14.79
C TYR A 125 16.20 -2.64 -15.25
N GLY A 126 16.42 -1.65 -14.39
CA GLY A 126 16.48 -0.22 -14.73
C GLY A 126 15.16 0.37 -15.24
N VAL A 127 14.02 -0.21 -14.87
CA VAL A 127 12.69 0.31 -15.21
C VAL A 127 12.17 1.25 -14.13
N VAL A 128 11.23 2.10 -14.48
CA VAL A 128 10.59 3.02 -13.50
C VAL A 128 9.59 2.26 -12.66
N VAL A 129 9.75 2.28 -11.33
CA VAL A 129 8.85 1.63 -10.39
C VAL A 129 8.28 2.65 -9.39
N GLN A 130 6.98 2.91 -9.44
CA GLN A 130 6.26 3.78 -8.50
C GLN A 130 5.52 2.94 -7.46
N GLY A 131 5.72 3.24 -6.18
CA GLY A 131 4.92 2.67 -5.11
C GLY A 131 3.54 3.32 -4.99
N GLY A 132 2.51 2.54 -4.70
CA GLY A 132 1.11 2.99 -4.57
C GLY A 132 0.80 3.81 -3.30
N ASN A 133 1.76 4.61 -2.82
CA ASN A 133 1.58 5.53 -1.69
C ASN A 133 1.03 6.88 -2.19
N GLN A 134 -0.16 6.86 -2.80
CA GLN A 134 -0.73 7.98 -3.56
C GLN A 134 -0.86 9.29 -2.77
N ARG A 135 -0.94 9.25 -1.42
CA ARG A 135 -0.99 10.45 -0.58
C ARG A 135 0.24 11.34 -0.72
N ARG A 136 1.38 10.78 -1.13
CA ARG A 136 2.61 11.53 -1.46
C ARG A 136 2.47 12.47 -2.66
N SER A 137 1.37 12.36 -3.41
CA SER A 137 1.05 13.24 -4.55
C SER A 137 -0.18 14.11 -4.32
N TRP A 138 -0.89 13.96 -3.21
CA TRP A 138 -2.09 14.76 -2.95
C TRP A 138 -1.72 16.19 -2.54
N PRO A 139 -2.21 17.23 -3.25
CA PRO A 139 -1.69 18.59 -3.12
C PRO A 139 -1.67 19.13 -1.69
N ASN A 140 -2.75 18.94 -0.92
CA ASN A 140 -2.80 19.48 0.43
C ASN A 140 -2.02 18.61 1.44
N VAL A 141 -1.82 17.33 1.16
CA VAL A 141 -0.90 16.49 1.95
C VAL A 141 0.54 16.95 1.72
N VAL A 142 0.93 17.16 0.47
CA VAL A 142 2.25 17.70 0.11
C VAL A 142 2.49 19.05 0.80
N ALA A 143 1.54 20.00 0.66
CA ALA A 143 1.64 21.30 1.30
C ALA A 143 1.72 21.20 2.84
N GLY A 144 0.96 20.29 3.47
CA GLY A 144 1.04 20.04 4.90
C GLY A 144 2.40 19.48 5.35
N MET A 145 3.00 18.59 4.55
CA MET A 145 4.35 18.08 4.80
C MET A 145 5.43 19.15 4.62
N GLU A 146 5.28 20.03 3.63
CA GLU A 146 6.17 21.19 3.45
C GLU A 146 6.13 22.12 4.67
N GLU A 147 4.96 22.38 5.27
CA GLU A 147 4.82 23.14 6.52
C GLU A 147 5.60 22.47 7.69
N VAL A 148 5.50 21.14 7.81
CA VAL A 148 6.24 20.41 8.84
C VAL A 148 7.74 20.51 8.60
N LEU A 149 8.19 20.15 7.40
CA LEU A 149 9.62 20.05 7.05
C LEU A 149 10.33 21.41 7.00
N SER A 150 9.60 22.49 6.68
CA SER A 150 10.14 23.87 6.71
C SER A 150 10.22 24.46 8.11
N GLY A 151 9.73 23.77 9.15
CA GLY A 151 9.72 24.25 10.53
C GLY A 151 8.64 25.28 10.84
N ALA A 152 7.57 25.35 10.06
CA ALA A 152 6.44 26.26 10.31
C ALA A 152 5.74 26.00 11.65
N ILE A 153 5.82 24.77 12.17
CA ILE A 153 5.32 24.39 13.51
C ILE A 153 6.43 24.26 14.55
N GLY A 154 7.67 24.64 14.20
CA GLY A 154 8.85 24.46 15.02
C GLY A 154 9.50 23.09 14.87
N GLU A 155 10.33 22.70 15.83
CA GLU A 155 10.98 21.40 15.86
C GLU A 155 9.99 20.30 16.30
N VAL A 156 9.92 19.22 15.52
CA VAL A 156 8.98 18.11 15.78
C VAL A 156 9.72 16.95 16.41
N HIS A 157 9.39 16.63 17.65
CA HIS A 157 9.98 15.49 18.38
C HIS A 157 9.04 14.30 18.45
N PHE A 158 7.75 14.52 18.22
CA PHE A 158 6.71 13.51 18.35
C PHE A 158 5.69 13.62 17.24
N ALA A 159 5.27 12.47 16.73
CA ALA A 159 4.17 12.36 15.80
C ALA A 159 3.25 11.18 16.14
N LYS A 160 2.00 11.26 15.70
CA LYS A 160 0.97 10.23 15.94
C LYS A 160 0.18 9.98 14.66
N GLY A 161 0.00 8.71 14.33
CA GLY A 161 -0.90 8.27 13.25
C GLY A 161 -2.05 7.44 13.81
N TRP A 162 -3.17 7.45 13.12
CA TRP A 162 -4.31 6.61 13.49
C TRP A 162 -5.16 6.24 12.29
N TYR A 163 -5.77 5.06 12.42
CA TYR A 163 -6.80 4.57 11.54
C TYR A 163 -7.86 3.84 12.36
N THR A 164 -9.09 4.31 12.31
CA THR A 164 -10.23 3.69 13.00
C THR A 164 -11.29 3.28 11.99
N ASN A 165 -11.82 2.08 12.13
CA ASN A 165 -12.88 1.55 11.28
C ASN A 165 -13.76 0.59 12.09
N LYS A 166 -14.93 0.29 11.58
CA LYS A 166 -15.81 -0.75 12.11
C LYS A 166 -15.84 -1.91 11.12
N ARG A 167 -14.94 -2.88 11.32
CA ARG A 167 -14.97 -4.14 10.58
C ARG A 167 -15.93 -5.10 11.25
N GLU A 168 -16.75 -5.73 10.47
CA GLU A 168 -17.59 -6.82 10.96
C GLU A 168 -16.79 -8.13 10.98
N SER A 169 -17.31 -9.15 11.68
CA SER A 169 -16.72 -10.48 11.68
C SER A 169 -16.69 -11.07 10.28
N ILE A 170 -15.63 -11.78 9.94
CA ILE A 170 -15.54 -12.57 8.71
C ILE A 170 -16.06 -14.01 8.89
N GLY A 171 -16.54 -14.35 10.09
CA GLY A 171 -17.02 -15.68 10.44
C GLY A 171 -15.94 -16.74 10.43
N ILE A 172 -16.37 -17.99 10.61
CA ILE A 172 -15.53 -19.19 10.46
C ILE A 172 -15.88 -19.83 9.14
N GLY A 173 -14.96 -19.79 8.18
CA GLY A 173 -15.16 -20.32 6.83
C GLY A 173 -15.18 -21.84 6.83
N LYS A 174 -15.85 -22.41 5.86
CA LYS A 174 -15.96 -23.86 5.66
C LYS A 174 -15.26 -24.27 4.37
N PRO A 175 -14.64 -25.45 4.31
CA PRO A 175 -14.20 -26.02 3.05
C PRO A 175 -15.37 -26.03 2.06
N ALA A 176 -15.14 -25.56 0.85
CA ALA A 176 -16.17 -25.45 -0.19
C ALA A 176 -15.56 -25.75 -1.56
N PRO A 177 -16.38 -26.19 -2.54
CA PRO A 177 -15.92 -26.29 -3.93
C PRO A 177 -15.44 -24.94 -4.43
N VAL A 178 -14.33 -24.93 -5.17
CA VAL A 178 -13.86 -23.71 -5.85
C VAL A 178 -14.93 -23.27 -6.84
N PRO A 179 -15.41 -22.01 -6.80
CA PRO A 179 -16.39 -21.51 -7.75
C PRO A 179 -15.86 -21.56 -9.21
N GLU A 180 -16.70 -21.86 -10.16
CA GLU A 180 -16.32 -21.98 -11.59
C GLU A 180 -15.69 -20.70 -12.16
N TRP A 181 -16.05 -19.55 -11.61
CA TRP A 181 -15.52 -18.26 -12.03
C TRP A 181 -14.12 -17.93 -11.50
N LEU A 182 -13.57 -18.72 -10.57
CA LEU A 182 -12.29 -18.48 -9.90
C LEU A 182 -11.26 -19.54 -10.24
N ASP A 183 -10.11 -19.15 -10.74
CA ASP A 183 -8.94 -20.02 -10.80
C ASP A 183 -8.18 -19.95 -9.47
N TRP A 184 -8.52 -20.85 -8.54
CA TRP A 184 -7.95 -20.87 -7.19
C TRP A 184 -6.44 -21.19 -7.20
N GLU A 185 -5.99 -22.02 -8.14
CA GLU A 185 -4.58 -22.37 -8.27
C GLU A 185 -3.73 -21.14 -8.63
N LEU A 186 -4.14 -20.39 -9.66
CA LEU A 186 -3.50 -19.14 -10.04
C LEU A 186 -3.73 -18.03 -9.01
N TRP A 187 -4.88 -18.02 -8.31
CA TRP A 187 -5.12 -17.04 -7.26
C TRP A 187 -4.12 -17.18 -6.12
N GLN A 188 -3.84 -18.41 -5.67
CA GLN A 188 -2.81 -18.69 -4.66
C GLN A 188 -1.40 -18.43 -5.20
N GLY A 189 -1.15 -18.79 -6.47
CA GLY A 189 0.10 -18.52 -7.18
C GLY A 189 1.35 -18.79 -6.33
N PRO A 190 2.08 -17.74 -5.88
CA PRO A 190 3.31 -17.90 -5.11
C PRO A 190 3.11 -18.29 -3.63
N ALA A 191 1.89 -18.25 -3.10
CA ALA A 191 1.64 -18.64 -1.72
C ALA A 191 1.57 -20.18 -1.59
N PRO A 192 1.96 -20.75 -0.43
CA PRO A 192 1.72 -22.15 -0.13
C PRO A 192 0.25 -22.54 -0.32
N ARG A 193 -0.01 -23.75 -0.80
CA ARG A 193 -1.36 -24.21 -1.12
C ARG A 193 -2.19 -24.44 0.12
N GLU A 194 -3.41 -23.89 0.09
CA GLU A 194 -4.45 -24.11 1.06
C GLU A 194 -5.74 -24.52 0.38
N GLU A 195 -6.56 -25.30 1.07
CA GLU A 195 -7.90 -25.66 0.60
C GLU A 195 -8.78 -24.40 0.53
N TYR A 196 -9.65 -24.33 -0.50
CA TYR A 196 -10.58 -23.22 -0.64
C TYR A 196 -11.63 -23.22 0.48
N ARG A 197 -11.83 -22.03 1.08
CA ARG A 197 -12.87 -21.80 2.08
C ARG A 197 -13.74 -20.62 1.65
N ASP A 198 -15.00 -20.65 1.99
CA ASP A 198 -16.05 -19.74 1.52
C ASP A 198 -15.92 -18.28 2.05
N ASN A 199 -15.03 -18.04 3.02
CA ASN A 199 -14.80 -16.72 3.60
C ASN A 199 -13.48 -16.04 3.22
N ILE A 200 -12.72 -16.53 2.22
CA ILE A 200 -11.41 -15.99 1.83
C ILE A 200 -11.56 -14.89 0.77
N VAL A 201 -12.17 -15.20 -0.36
CA VAL A 201 -12.31 -14.28 -1.49
C VAL A 201 -13.75 -13.79 -1.63
N HIS A 202 -13.96 -12.53 -1.97
CA HIS A 202 -12.91 -11.52 -2.13
C HIS A 202 -12.81 -10.69 -0.86
N TYR A 203 -11.74 -9.87 -0.76
CA TYR A 203 -11.42 -8.94 0.32
C TYR A 203 -10.85 -9.57 1.58
N ASN A 204 -11.44 -10.65 2.13
CA ASN A 204 -11.03 -11.20 3.43
C ASN A 204 -9.62 -11.83 3.43
N TRP A 205 -9.04 -12.09 2.25
CA TRP A 205 -7.65 -12.54 2.14
C TRP A 205 -6.66 -11.64 2.89
N HIS A 206 -6.96 -10.34 3.05
CA HIS A 206 -6.15 -9.42 3.84
C HIS A 206 -5.93 -9.91 5.28
N TRP A 207 -6.85 -10.72 5.78
CA TRP A 207 -6.90 -11.18 7.18
C TRP A 207 -6.23 -12.53 7.41
N PHE A 208 -5.71 -13.16 6.38
CA PHE A 208 -5.03 -14.44 6.46
C PHE A 208 -3.53 -14.27 6.19
N LYS A 209 -2.69 -14.81 7.11
CA LYS A 209 -1.21 -14.66 7.08
C LYS A 209 -0.55 -15.23 5.82
N ASN A 210 -1.23 -16.15 5.13
CA ASN A 210 -0.72 -16.72 3.89
C ASN A 210 -0.79 -15.75 2.70
N TRP A 211 -1.69 -14.75 2.74
CA TRP A 211 -1.96 -13.89 1.58
C TRP A 211 -1.90 -12.39 1.86
N GLY A 212 -2.12 -11.96 3.12
CA GLY A 212 -2.13 -10.54 3.50
C GLY A 212 -1.44 -10.27 4.82
N GLY A 213 -1.43 -9.01 5.24
CA GLY A 213 -0.74 -8.52 6.45
C GLY A 213 -1.68 -7.85 7.48
N GLY A 214 -2.99 -8.12 7.42
CA GLY A 214 -3.95 -7.50 8.35
C GLY A 214 -4.16 -6.02 8.12
N GLU A 215 -4.94 -5.38 8.97
CA GLU A 215 -5.30 -3.97 8.79
C GLU A 215 -4.10 -3.03 8.96
N PHE A 216 -3.15 -3.38 9.80
CA PHE A 216 -1.99 -2.54 10.03
C PHE A 216 -1.12 -2.39 8.77
N LEU A 217 -0.92 -3.48 8.02
CA LEU A 217 -0.21 -3.43 6.74
C LEU A 217 -1.12 -2.95 5.59
N ASN A 218 -2.43 -3.22 5.65
CA ASN A 218 -3.37 -2.77 4.62
C ASN A 218 -3.58 -1.25 4.66
N ASN A 219 -4.19 -0.71 5.72
CA ASN A 219 -4.54 0.72 5.81
C ASN A 219 -3.60 1.50 6.72
N GLY A 220 -3.09 0.89 7.79
CA GLY A 220 -2.18 1.55 8.73
C GLY A 220 -0.92 2.07 8.07
N MET A 221 -0.38 1.34 7.09
CA MET A 221 0.85 1.74 6.41
C MET A 221 0.78 3.07 5.68
N HIS A 222 -0.41 3.52 5.23
CA HIS A 222 -0.54 4.86 4.66
C HIS A 222 -0.15 5.97 5.64
N PHE A 223 -0.45 5.77 6.92
CA PHE A 223 -0.16 6.73 7.97
C PHE A 223 1.25 6.55 8.51
N VAL A 224 1.77 5.32 8.56
CA VAL A 224 3.19 5.06 8.82
C VAL A 224 4.08 5.76 7.78
N ASP A 225 3.70 5.72 6.51
CA ASP A 225 4.39 6.44 5.43
C ASP A 225 4.39 7.95 5.63
N LEU A 226 3.26 8.54 6.00
CA LEU A 226 3.14 9.96 6.29
C LEU A 226 3.94 10.37 7.55
N LEU A 227 3.90 9.55 8.61
CA LEU A 227 4.71 9.78 9.83
C LEU A 227 6.19 9.82 9.50
N ARG A 228 6.68 8.81 8.77
CA ARG A 228 8.08 8.74 8.34
C ARG A 228 8.48 9.94 7.49
N TRP A 229 7.65 10.31 6.52
CA TRP A 229 7.89 11.45 5.63
C TRP A 229 7.98 12.76 6.41
N GLY A 230 6.97 13.09 7.24
CA GLY A 230 6.94 14.35 7.98
C GLY A 230 8.02 14.46 9.06
N LEU A 231 8.48 13.34 9.65
CA LEU A 231 9.61 13.32 10.57
C LEU A 231 10.98 13.35 9.86
N GLY A 232 11.03 13.12 8.54
CA GLY A 232 12.26 13.06 7.78
C GLY A 232 13.21 11.96 8.29
N VAL A 233 12.67 10.75 8.49
CA VAL A 233 13.40 9.60 9.06
C VAL A 233 13.28 8.37 8.16
N ASP A 234 14.24 7.43 8.27
CA ASP A 234 14.21 6.16 7.57
C ASP A 234 13.87 5.02 8.54
N TYR A 235 14.84 4.29 9.04
CA TYR A 235 14.60 3.17 9.94
C TYR A 235 14.67 3.60 11.41
N PRO A 236 13.79 3.08 12.26
CA PRO A 236 13.84 3.32 13.71
C PRO A 236 15.03 2.58 14.35
N THR A 237 15.39 2.95 15.57
CA THR A 237 16.31 2.17 16.41
C THR A 237 15.59 1.13 17.26
N LYS A 238 14.31 1.38 17.55
CA LYS A 238 13.48 0.47 18.35
C LYS A 238 12.02 0.49 17.88
N VAL A 239 11.38 -0.68 17.93
CA VAL A 239 9.95 -0.85 17.66
C VAL A 239 9.31 -1.70 18.75
N ASP A 240 8.22 -1.19 19.31
CA ASP A 240 7.37 -1.91 20.25
C ASP A 240 5.95 -2.02 19.66
N SER A 241 5.26 -3.13 19.93
CA SER A 241 3.89 -3.32 19.47
C SER A 241 3.06 -4.07 20.50
N ILE A 242 1.86 -3.54 20.75
CA ILE A 242 0.84 -4.18 21.60
C ILE A 242 -0.48 -4.24 20.84
N GLY A 243 -1.26 -5.25 21.12
CA GLY A 243 -2.58 -5.42 20.52
C GLY A 243 -2.91 -6.87 20.28
N ASP A 244 -4.19 -7.15 20.12
CA ASP A 244 -4.70 -8.48 19.87
C ASP A 244 -6.10 -8.42 19.21
N ARG A 245 -6.70 -9.57 19.09
CA ARG A 245 -8.07 -9.81 18.68
C ARG A 245 -8.99 -9.72 19.89
N TYR A 246 -9.81 -8.67 20.01
CA TYR A 246 -10.63 -8.44 21.22
C TYR A 246 -12.13 -8.56 20.97
N ARG A 247 -12.61 -8.39 19.74
CA ARG A 247 -14.05 -8.24 19.51
C ARG A 247 -14.73 -9.52 19.03
N TYR A 248 -14.14 -10.21 18.06
CA TYR A 248 -14.78 -11.36 17.43
C TYR A 248 -13.90 -12.61 17.52
N GLU A 249 -14.54 -13.75 17.67
CA GLU A 249 -13.95 -15.07 17.49
C GLU A 249 -14.28 -15.54 16.06
N ASP A 250 -13.34 -15.37 15.14
CA ASP A 250 -13.47 -15.69 13.73
C ASP A 250 -12.10 -16.04 13.10
N ASP A 251 -12.08 -16.26 11.79
CA ASP A 251 -10.85 -16.65 11.09
C ASP A 251 -9.84 -15.52 10.86
N TYR A 252 -10.11 -14.30 11.30
CA TYR A 252 -9.19 -13.16 11.14
C TYR A 252 -7.94 -13.36 12.03
N GLN A 253 -6.76 -13.49 11.41
CA GLN A 253 -5.51 -13.92 12.05
C GLN A 253 -4.61 -12.80 12.56
N PHE A 254 -5.04 -11.55 12.48
CA PHE A 254 -4.28 -10.37 12.92
C PHE A 254 -5.03 -9.60 14.02
N PRO A 255 -4.37 -8.70 14.78
CA PRO A 255 -5.05 -7.83 15.73
C PRO A 255 -6.16 -7.01 15.08
N ASP A 256 -7.28 -6.85 15.77
CA ASP A 256 -8.28 -5.84 15.44
C ASP A 256 -7.98 -4.50 16.11
N THR A 257 -7.14 -4.51 17.11
CA THR A 257 -6.64 -3.35 17.84
C THR A 257 -5.15 -3.48 18.03
N GLN A 258 -4.38 -2.54 17.46
CA GLN A 258 -2.92 -2.57 17.52
C GLN A 258 -2.37 -1.15 17.68
N LEU A 259 -1.40 -0.99 18.59
CA LEU A 259 -0.59 0.21 18.75
C LEU A 259 0.86 -0.18 18.52
N VAL A 260 1.53 0.54 17.63
CA VAL A 260 2.95 0.37 17.34
C VAL A 260 3.68 1.67 17.63
N SER A 261 4.76 1.62 18.41
CA SER A 261 5.64 2.76 18.64
C SER A 261 6.99 2.56 17.94
N TYR A 262 7.54 3.66 17.43
CA TYR A 262 8.83 3.73 16.75
C TYR A 262 9.69 4.79 17.41
N GLN A 263 10.91 4.45 17.75
CA GLN A 263 11.92 5.36 18.25
C GLN A 263 13.02 5.53 17.20
N PHE A 264 13.36 6.77 16.86
CA PHE A 264 14.39 7.12 15.87
C PHE A 264 15.59 7.78 16.56
N GLY A 265 16.30 6.98 17.38
CA GLY A 265 17.38 7.50 18.23
C GLY A 265 16.90 8.62 19.14
N ASP A 266 17.67 9.69 19.21
CA ASP A 266 17.34 10.90 19.97
C ASP A 266 16.56 11.94 19.15
N LYS A 267 16.33 11.68 17.86
CA LYS A 267 15.70 12.63 16.94
C LYS A 267 14.20 12.77 17.19
N ALA A 268 13.48 11.66 17.18
CA ALA A 268 12.03 11.66 17.30
C ALA A 268 11.48 10.31 17.74
N SER A 269 10.23 10.31 18.17
CA SER A 269 9.41 9.12 18.31
C SER A 269 8.05 9.32 17.68
N CYS A 270 7.44 8.23 17.25
CA CYS A 270 6.05 8.26 16.81
C CYS A 270 5.33 6.97 17.16
N TRP A 271 4.01 7.02 17.12
CA TRP A 271 3.20 5.81 17.18
C TRP A 271 2.11 5.81 16.13
N MET A 272 1.69 4.62 15.76
CA MET A 272 0.55 4.36 14.89
C MET A 272 -0.46 3.49 15.61
N GLU A 273 -1.69 3.95 15.68
CA GLU A 273 -2.85 3.27 16.26
C GLU A 273 -3.76 2.78 15.14
N ALA A 274 -4.03 1.47 15.08
CA ALA A 274 -5.00 0.86 14.18
C ALA A 274 -6.08 0.15 15.00
N ARG A 275 -7.32 0.64 14.94
CA ARG A 275 -8.49 0.04 15.62
C ARG A 275 -9.58 -0.21 14.60
N THR A 276 -10.02 -1.46 14.47
CA THR A 276 -11.02 -1.87 13.49
C THR A 276 -12.28 -2.47 14.12
N CYS A 277 -12.35 -2.48 15.43
CA CYS A 277 -13.50 -2.97 16.20
C CYS A 277 -14.42 -1.86 16.71
N ASP A 278 -14.01 -0.60 16.62
CA ASP A 278 -14.82 0.56 16.97
C ASP A 278 -14.64 1.67 15.91
N PHE A 279 -15.64 2.50 15.76
CA PHE A 279 -15.60 3.64 14.83
C PHE A 279 -15.53 4.96 15.64
N CYS A 280 -14.64 5.02 16.63
CA CYS A 280 -14.43 6.19 17.45
C CYS A 280 -13.30 7.06 16.87
N PRO A 281 -13.56 8.32 16.49
CA PRO A 281 -12.55 9.18 15.90
C PRO A 281 -11.47 9.58 16.92
N VAL A 282 -10.23 9.75 16.44
CA VAL A 282 -9.13 10.35 17.18
C VAL A 282 -8.89 11.76 16.64
N GLU A 283 -8.71 12.76 17.50
CA GLU A 283 -8.59 14.19 17.10
C GLU A 283 -9.77 14.68 16.23
N GLY A 284 -10.94 14.04 16.34
CA GLY A 284 -12.12 14.32 15.52
C GLY A 284 -12.06 13.75 14.10
N LEU A 285 -11.14 12.84 13.80
CA LEU A 285 -10.92 12.22 12.50
C LEU A 285 -10.83 10.69 12.63
N HIS A 286 -11.42 9.95 11.70
CA HIS A 286 -11.32 8.49 11.65
C HIS A 286 -9.95 8.00 11.18
N SER A 287 -9.21 8.86 10.48
CA SER A 287 -7.83 8.55 10.06
C SER A 287 -7.05 9.82 9.83
N GLY A 288 -5.74 9.76 10.11
CA GLY A 288 -4.86 10.91 9.93
C GLY A 288 -3.52 10.75 10.62
N VAL A 289 -2.74 11.82 10.53
CA VAL A 289 -1.48 12.00 11.27
C VAL A 289 -1.46 13.36 11.95
N GLY A 290 -0.81 13.42 13.11
CA GLY A 290 -0.53 14.66 13.84
C GLY A 290 0.96 14.79 14.12
N PHE A 291 1.51 15.97 13.85
CA PHE A 291 2.89 16.35 14.16
C PHE A 291 2.86 17.40 15.26
N TYR A 292 3.63 17.18 16.31
CA TYR A 292 3.66 18.02 17.51
C TYR A 292 5.00 18.74 17.58
N GLY A 293 4.96 20.01 17.22
CA GLY A 293 6.14 20.87 17.23
C GLY A 293 6.20 21.81 18.46
N ASP A 294 7.32 22.47 18.68
CA ASP A 294 7.55 23.39 19.79
C ASP A 294 6.89 24.77 19.61
N LYS A 295 6.27 25.06 18.45
CA LYS A 295 5.51 26.30 18.18
C LYS A 295 4.02 26.05 17.94
N ALA A 296 3.67 24.94 17.32
CA ALA A 296 2.30 24.58 16.97
C ALA A 296 2.18 23.08 16.67
N ASN A 297 0.97 22.60 16.46
CA ASN A 297 0.69 21.23 16.05
C ASN A 297 -0.01 21.22 14.67
N LEU A 298 0.39 20.30 13.80
CA LEU A 298 -0.21 20.13 12.47
C LEU A 298 -0.88 18.76 12.35
N PHE A 299 -2.09 18.75 11.82
CA PHE A 299 -2.88 17.54 11.61
C PHE A 299 -3.25 17.42 10.14
N ILE A 300 -2.93 16.27 9.52
CA ILE A 300 -3.35 15.90 8.16
C ILE A 300 -4.41 14.83 8.27
N SER A 301 -5.58 15.06 7.69
CA SER A 301 -6.64 14.05 7.63
C SER A 301 -6.36 12.99 6.57
N GLY A 302 -7.06 11.85 6.66
CA GLY A 302 -7.04 10.83 5.59
C GLY A 302 -7.54 11.33 4.23
N GLY A 303 -8.15 12.53 4.16
CA GLY A 303 -8.85 13.07 2.99
C GLY A 303 -8.31 14.39 2.45
N ASN A 304 -7.01 14.55 2.27
CA ASN A 304 -6.41 15.73 1.61
C ASN A 304 -6.79 17.09 2.24
N VAL A 305 -6.78 17.15 3.57
CA VAL A 305 -7.02 18.38 4.35
C VAL A 305 -5.98 18.46 5.46
N TYR A 306 -5.41 19.65 5.71
CA TYR A 306 -4.59 19.83 6.90
C TYR A 306 -5.01 21.06 7.71
N LYS A 307 -4.66 21.02 9.01
CA LYS A 307 -4.92 22.08 9.99
C LYS A 307 -3.70 22.29 10.86
N ILE A 308 -3.41 23.56 11.16
CA ILE A 308 -2.44 23.94 12.19
C ILE A 308 -3.21 24.49 13.38
N ARG A 309 -2.90 24.00 14.60
CA ARG A 309 -3.48 24.44 15.86
C ARG A 309 -2.38 25.00 16.76
N ASN A 310 -2.67 26.09 17.44
CA ASN A 310 -1.81 26.56 18.52
C ASN A 310 -1.97 25.68 19.78
N PHE A 311 -1.15 25.89 20.81
CA PHE A 311 -1.19 25.12 22.06
C PHE A 311 -2.49 25.28 22.89
N LYS A 312 -3.34 26.25 22.55
CA LYS A 312 -4.70 26.37 23.12
C LYS A 312 -5.75 25.59 22.31
N GLY A 313 -5.32 24.81 21.31
CA GLY A 313 -6.21 24.04 20.46
C GLY A 313 -6.93 24.84 19.36
N LYS A 314 -6.74 26.19 19.32
CA LYS A 314 -7.35 27.04 18.28
C LYS A 314 -6.72 26.78 16.92
N ILE A 315 -7.55 26.56 15.90
CA ILE A 315 -7.10 26.46 14.51
C ILE A 315 -6.60 27.84 14.07
N ILE A 316 -5.35 27.92 13.64
CA ILE A 316 -4.69 29.13 13.10
C ILE A 316 -4.49 29.07 11.60
N LYS A 317 -4.52 27.87 11.02
CA LYS A 317 -4.52 27.63 9.57
C LYS A 317 -5.34 26.39 9.24
N GLU A 318 -6.15 26.44 8.20
CA GLU A 318 -6.86 25.29 7.66
C GLU A 318 -6.83 25.34 6.14
N VAL A 319 -6.42 24.26 5.50
CA VAL A 319 -6.44 24.10 4.05
C VAL A 319 -7.34 22.93 3.71
N LYS A 320 -8.43 23.23 3.01
CA LYS A 320 -9.49 22.29 2.61
C LYS A 320 -9.34 21.90 1.15
N SER A 321 -9.76 20.70 0.83
CA SER A 321 -9.92 20.28 -0.57
C SER A 321 -11.25 20.82 -1.13
N ASN A 322 -11.21 21.29 -2.36
CA ASN A 322 -12.42 21.68 -3.11
C ASN A 322 -13.08 20.48 -3.82
N LEU A 323 -12.48 19.30 -3.74
CA LEU A 323 -13.00 18.08 -4.36
C LEU A 323 -14.15 17.50 -3.54
N LYS A 324 -15.13 16.95 -4.21
CA LYS A 324 -16.16 16.12 -3.56
C LYS A 324 -15.52 14.79 -3.16
N PHE A 325 -15.74 14.39 -1.93
CA PHE A 325 -15.22 13.14 -1.38
C PHE A 325 -16.34 12.12 -1.21
N ASP A 326 -16.00 10.87 -1.49
CA ASP A 326 -16.81 9.72 -1.09
C ASP A 326 -16.61 9.47 0.41
N GLN A 327 -17.62 9.80 1.21
CA GLN A 327 -17.61 9.62 2.67
C GLN A 327 -17.57 8.14 3.07
N GLY A 328 -17.98 7.24 2.18
CA GLY A 328 -17.93 5.79 2.39
C GLY A 328 -16.53 5.20 2.12
N ASN A 329 -15.66 5.93 1.42
CA ASN A 329 -14.31 5.49 1.08
C ASN A 329 -13.24 6.37 1.73
N LEU A 330 -12.97 6.13 3.00
CA LEU A 330 -12.00 6.91 3.79
C LEU A 330 -10.57 6.82 3.24
N MET A 331 -10.24 5.75 2.53
CA MET A 331 -8.87 5.47 2.08
C MET A 331 -8.59 5.99 0.67
N ASN A 332 -9.60 6.04 -0.18
CA ASN A 332 -9.50 6.61 -1.52
C ASN A 332 -10.73 7.49 -1.80
N PRO A 333 -10.80 8.68 -1.18
CA PRO A 333 -12.00 9.50 -1.19
C PRO A 333 -12.29 10.15 -2.53
N SER A 334 -11.34 10.17 -3.48
CA SER A 334 -11.53 10.77 -4.80
C SER A 334 -10.52 10.25 -5.82
N GLU A 335 -11.00 9.74 -6.95
CA GLU A 335 -10.16 9.35 -8.10
C GLU A 335 -9.33 10.52 -8.65
N ALA A 336 -9.83 11.76 -8.54
CA ALA A 336 -9.12 12.95 -8.99
C ALA A 336 -7.82 13.19 -8.20
N LEU A 337 -7.74 12.74 -6.95
CA LEU A 337 -6.51 12.80 -6.15
C LEU A 337 -5.47 11.79 -6.63
N ASP A 338 -5.89 10.59 -7.01
CA ASP A 338 -4.99 9.57 -7.52
C ASP A 338 -4.39 9.96 -8.88
N ALA A 339 -5.10 10.74 -9.68
CA ALA A 339 -4.60 11.23 -10.97
C ALA A 339 -3.28 12.03 -10.84
N TYR A 340 -3.05 12.75 -9.73
CA TYR A 340 -1.76 13.42 -9.48
C TYR A 340 -0.62 12.40 -9.37
N HIS A 341 -0.89 11.26 -8.75
CA HIS A 341 0.11 10.21 -8.56
C HIS A 341 0.41 9.46 -9.86
N TYR A 342 -0.61 9.18 -10.67
CA TYR A 342 -0.42 8.57 -11.98
C TYR A 342 0.33 9.49 -12.95
N ARG A 343 0.04 10.81 -12.97
CA ARG A 343 0.78 11.77 -13.79
C ARG A 343 2.24 11.84 -13.40
N ASN A 344 2.57 11.86 -12.11
CA ASN A 344 3.96 11.80 -11.66
C ASN A 344 4.67 10.53 -12.17
N TRP A 345 4.02 9.38 -12.15
CA TRP A 345 4.56 8.15 -12.73
C TRP A 345 4.77 8.25 -14.24
N PHE A 346 3.79 8.80 -14.99
CA PHE A 346 3.91 9.01 -16.42
C PHE A 346 5.03 10.00 -16.77
N ASP A 347 5.18 11.06 -16.01
CA ASP A 347 6.25 12.03 -16.18
C ASP A 347 7.62 11.43 -15.90
N ALA A 348 7.72 10.55 -14.89
CA ALA A 348 8.95 9.78 -14.64
C ALA A 348 9.31 8.87 -15.81
N ILE A 349 8.34 8.15 -16.38
CA ILE A 349 8.55 7.28 -17.55
C ILE A 349 8.97 8.08 -18.77
N LYS A 350 8.31 9.20 -19.05
CA LYS A 350 8.48 9.97 -20.29
C LYS A 350 9.63 10.97 -20.26
N LYS A 351 9.89 11.54 -19.08
CA LYS A 351 10.76 12.73 -18.91
C LYS A 351 11.89 12.48 -17.90
N GLY A 352 11.89 11.35 -17.18
CA GLY A 352 12.84 11.11 -16.09
C GLY A 352 12.61 11.97 -14.86
N THR A 353 11.38 12.49 -14.65
CA THR A 353 11.03 13.26 -13.46
C THR A 353 11.17 12.40 -12.21
N GLU A 354 11.52 13.00 -11.08
CA GLU A 354 11.59 12.30 -9.81
C GLU A 354 10.21 11.76 -9.38
N LEU A 355 10.20 10.54 -8.89
CA LEU A 355 8.99 9.90 -8.38
C LEU A 355 8.62 10.44 -7.00
N ASN A 356 7.35 10.71 -6.76
CA ASN A 356 6.86 11.10 -5.43
C ASN A 356 6.90 9.94 -4.42
N SER A 357 6.82 8.71 -4.93
CA SER A 357 6.94 7.48 -4.14
C SER A 357 7.90 6.49 -4.81
N PRO A 358 9.22 6.80 -4.86
CA PRO A 358 10.19 5.86 -5.41
C PRO A 358 10.19 4.57 -4.60
N LEU A 359 10.51 3.45 -5.26
CA LEU A 359 10.39 2.12 -4.68
C LEU A 359 11.11 1.98 -3.33
N LYS A 360 12.31 2.55 -3.20
CA LYS A 360 13.08 2.52 -1.93
C LYS A 360 12.28 3.11 -0.78
N GLU A 361 11.69 4.30 -0.97
CA GLU A 361 10.91 5.00 0.04
C GLU A 361 9.66 4.20 0.45
N ALA A 362 8.96 3.64 -0.55
CA ALA A 362 7.78 2.83 -0.33
C ALA A 362 8.10 1.50 0.39
N CYS A 363 9.25 0.89 0.07
CA CYS A 363 9.74 -0.31 0.76
C CYS A 363 10.08 -0.03 2.23
N ILE A 364 10.74 1.11 2.55
CA ILE A 364 11.04 1.48 3.95
C ILE A 364 9.73 1.63 4.73
N SER A 365 8.74 2.35 4.20
CA SER A 365 7.44 2.54 4.87
C SER A 365 6.68 1.22 5.06
N THR A 366 6.74 0.31 4.07
CA THR A 366 6.21 -1.05 4.19
C THR A 366 6.91 -1.82 5.31
N GLN A 367 8.24 -1.75 5.37
CA GLN A 367 9.05 -2.47 6.35
C GLN A 367 8.80 -1.97 7.77
N LEU A 368 8.58 -0.67 8.00
CA LEU A 368 8.18 -0.15 9.31
C LEU A 368 6.87 -0.81 9.78
N SER A 369 5.90 -0.94 8.89
CA SER A 369 4.63 -1.62 9.22
C SER A 369 4.83 -3.10 9.52
N GLN A 370 5.72 -3.77 8.78
CA GLN A 370 6.07 -5.17 9.01
C GLN A 370 6.80 -5.38 10.35
N TYR A 371 7.64 -4.43 10.80
CA TYR A 371 8.23 -4.50 12.16
C TYR A 371 7.14 -4.51 13.24
N GLY A 372 6.11 -3.67 13.10
CA GLY A 372 4.98 -3.65 14.03
C GLY A 372 4.26 -5.00 14.12
N LEU A 373 4.08 -5.67 12.99
CA LEU A 373 3.49 -7.02 12.94
C LEU A 373 4.42 -8.07 13.55
N ILE A 374 5.73 -7.99 13.28
CA ILE A 374 6.71 -8.93 13.85
C ILE A 374 6.78 -8.74 15.36
N ALA A 375 6.94 -7.51 15.87
CA ALA A 375 7.00 -7.22 17.30
C ALA A 375 5.77 -7.74 18.04
N GLN A 376 4.58 -7.55 17.47
CA GLN A 376 3.32 -8.07 18.03
C GLN A 376 3.30 -9.60 18.09
N GLN A 377 3.73 -10.27 17.01
CA GLN A 377 3.69 -11.74 16.95
C GLN A 377 4.74 -12.42 17.85
N VAL A 378 5.91 -11.78 18.04
CA VAL A 378 6.96 -12.34 18.94
C VAL A 378 6.77 -11.90 20.39
N GLY A 379 5.95 -10.87 20.66
CA GLY A 379 5.62 -10.42 22.00
C GLY A 379 6.74 -9.67 22.73
N HIS A 380 7.73 -9.14 22.00
CA HIS A 380 8.82 -8.33 22.55
C HIS A 380 9.27 -7.24 21.59
N SER A 381 9.99 -6.24 22.14
CA SER A 381 10.59 -5.14 21.37
C SER A 381 11.58 -5.65 20.33
N LEU A 382 11.67 -4.95 19.21
CA LEU A 382 12.70 -5.16 18.19
C LEU A 382 13.72 -4.02 18.26
N GLU A 383 14.99 -4.38 18.26
CA GLU A 383 16.10 -3.46 18.04
C GLU A 383 16.49 -3.48 16.57
N ILE A 384 16.60 -2.31 15.96
CA ILE A 384 16.81 -2.16 14.52
C ILE A 384 18.13 -1.39 14.29
N ASP A 385 18.90 -1.84 13.33
CA ASP A 385 20.02 -1.05 12.79
C ASP A 385 19.46 0.09 11.92
N PRO A 386 19.59 1.36 12.34
CA PRO A 386 18.98 2.49 11.62
C PRO A 386 19.62 2.77 10.24
N LEU A 387 20.77 2.18 9.93
CA LEU A 387 21.44 2.33 8.64
C LEU A 387 20.95 1.31 7.61
N THR A 388 20.70 0.08 8.05
CA THR A 388 20.38 -1.04 7.16
C THR A 388 18.94 -1.53 7.25
N GLY A 389 18.20 -1.16 8.30
CA GLY A 389 16.87 -1.67 8.59
C GLY A 389 16.84 -3.14 9.03
N LYS A 390 17.99 -3.74 9.37
CA LYS A 390 18.04 -5.11 9.87
C LYS A 390 17.65 -5.18 11.34
N ILE A 391 16.86 -6.19 11.71
CA ILE A 391 16.56 -6.47 13.12
C ILE A 391 17.83 -7.05 13.76
N LEU A 392 18.33 -6.36 14.79
CA LEU A 392 19.46 -6.80 15.59
C LEU A 392 19.03 -7.94 16.52
N HIS A 393 19.97 -8.82 16.83
CA HIS A 393 19.74 -9.93 17.78
C HIS A 393 18.50 -10.80 17.45
N ALA A 394 18.14 -10.91 16.15
CA ALA A 394 16.97 -11.63 15.69
C ALA A 394 17.01 -13.12 16.11
N ASP A 395 16.06 -13.52 16.93
CA ASP A 395 15.86 -14.91 17.32
C ASP A 395 15.25 -15.77 16.20
N ARG A 396 14.96 -17.04 16.48
CA ARG A 396 14.38 -17.95 15.49
C ARG A 396 12.98 -17.53 15.03
N ALA A 397 12.17 -16.96 15.92
CA ALA A 397 10.81 -16.52 15.61
C ALA A 397 10.83 -15.30 14.69
N VAL A 398 11.66 -14.29 15.02
CA VAL A 398 11.89 -13.11 14.20
C VAL A 398 12.41 -13.49 12.80
N LYS A 399 13.44 -14.37 12.72
CA LYS A 399 14.00 -14.83 11.43
C LYS A 399 12.96 -15.52 10.56
N ARG A 400 12.03 -16.27 11.14
CA ARG A 400 10.95 -16.94 10.41
C ARG A 400 9.94 -15.93 9.84
N LEU A 401 9.70 -14.81 10.55
CA LEU A 401 8.78 -13.75 10.13
C LEU A 401 9.44 -12.74 9.17
N TRP A 402 10.78 -12.72 9.11
CA TRP A 402 11.52 -11.90 8.14
C TRP A 402 11.33 -12.37 6.70
N THR A 403 11.13 -13.67 6.49
CA THR A 403 10.92 -14.29 5.19
C THR A 403 9.55 -14.94 5.12
N ARG A 404 9.11 -15.30 3.92
CA ARG A 404 7.93 -16.14 3.74
C ARG A 404 8.28 -17.42 2.99
N LYS A 405 7.38 -18.39 3.04
CA LYS A 405 7.46 -19.58 2.20
C LYS A 405 6.80 -19.31 0.86
N TYR A 406 7.35 -19.89 -0.18
CA TYR A 406 6.78 -19.90 -1.52
C TYR A 406 6.30 -21.31 -1.87
N GLU A 407 5.28 -21.38 -2.73
CA GLU A 407 4.99 -22.61 -3.44
C GLU A 407 6.15 -22.93 -4.39
N LYS A 408 6.47 -24.21 -4.52
CA LYS A 408 7.61 -24.67 -5.34
C LYS A 408 7.51 -24.16 -6.78
N GLY A 409 8.56 -23.53 -7.26
CA GLY A 409 8.66 -22.95 -8.61
C GLY A 409 8.07 -21.54 -8.75
N TRP A 410 7.68 -20.93 -7.63
CA TRP A 410 7.20 -19.54 -7.60
C TRP A 410 8.13 -18.59 -6.84
N GLU A 411 9.28 -19.07 -6.41
CA GLU A 411 10.28 -18.23 -5.76
C GLU A 411 10.72 -17.11 -6.72
N PRO A 412 10.75 -15.84 -6.26
CA PRO A 412 11.16 -14.74 -7.13
C PRO A 412 12.65 -14.84 -7.50
N GLU A 413 12.92 -14.97 -8.78
CA GLU A 413 14.26 -15.01 -9.35
C GLU A 413 14.59 -13.67 -10.03
N ILE A 414 15.76 -13.08 -9.67
CA ILE A 414 16.26 -11.83 -10.23
C ILE A 414 17.25 -12.14 -11.37
#